data_f260428734ef2e65ca7743faf5f6a072
#
_entry.id   f260428734ef2e65ca7743faf5f6a072
#
_cell.length_a   1.000
_cell.length_b   1.000
_cell.length_c   1.000
_cell.angle_alpha   90.00
_cell.angle_beta   90.00
_cell.angle_gamma   90.00
#
_symmetry.space_group_name_H-M   'P 1'
#
loop_
_entity.id
_entity.type
_entity.pdbx_description
1 polymer ?
#
loop_
_entity_poly.entity_id
_entity_poly.type
_entity_poly.pdbx_seq_one_letter_code
_entity_poly.pdbx_strand_id
1 'polypeptide(L)'
;MERELEPYKRVERSIQKKFRKSIWVPFIAAVKRYELIQENDKIAVCISGGKDSMLMAKLLQELQKYSEVPFELVYLVMDPGYNELNRKKIESNAALLHIPITIFETDIFSVANNTEKNPCYLCAKMRRGHLYSKAKSLGCNKIALGHHFSDVVETTVMSMFYGAQLQAMPPKLHSQNFEGMELIRPMYCIHEDDILSWKRYNDLEFIQCACRFTENCATCDHDVSVSKRQETKLLLRRLKRDNPNIEKSIFNSIHSVCLDTMVGYKSRGVTHTFTEIYNTRTEELKEQSKEDE
;
A
#
# COMPACT_ATOMS: atom_id res chain seq x y z
N MET A 1 8.51 41.62 6.40
CA MET A 1 9.26 40.36 6.64
C MET A 1 8.25 39.23 6.65
N GLU A 2 8.17 38.45 5.59
CA GLU A 2 7.43 37.18 5.62
C GLU A 2 8.08 36.30 6.67
N ARG A 3 7.32 35.86 7.67
CA ARG A 3 7.78 34.84 8.62
C ARG A 3 8.09 33.58 7.86
N GLU A 4 9.34 33.19 7.82
CA GLU A 4 9.78 31.91 7.25
C GLU A 4 9.02 30.79 7.99
N LEU A 5 8.22 30.04 7.23
CA LEU A 5 7.42 28.94 7.81
C LEU A 5 8.35 27.81 8.24
N GLU A 6 8.14 27.28 9.43
CA GLU A 6 8.84 26.08 9.89
C GLU A 6 8.69 24.93 8.86
N PRO A 7 9.73 24.10 8.68
CA PRO A 7 9.76 23.09 7.62
C PRO A 7 8.50 22.20 7.57
N TYR A 8 8.02 21.71 8.71
CA TYR A 8 6.82 20.87 8.76
C TYR A 8 5.56 21.61 8.30
N LYS A 9 5.41 22.90 8.65
CA LYS A 9 4.28 23.74 8.21
C LYS A 9 4.32 23.99 6.70
N ARG A 10 5.52 24.14 6.13
CA ARG A 10 5.70 24.22 4.68
C ARG A 10 5.24 22.94 3.99
N VAL A 11 5.58 21.77 4.55
CA VAL A 11 5.14 20.46 4.05
C VAL A 11 3.62 20.32 4.13
N GLU A 12 3.00 20.63 5.27
CA GLU A 12 1.55 20.61 5.46
C GLU A 12 0.84 21.52 4.45
N ARG A 13 1.33 22.77 4.34
CA ARG A 13 0.78 23.73 3.36
C ARG A 13 0.92 23.22 1.91
N SER A 14 2.02 22.54 1.59
CA SER A 14 2.22 21.98 0.24
C SER A 14 1.15 20.95 -0.12
N ILE A 15 0.80 20.05 0.81
CA ILE A 15 -0.27 19.06 0.66
C ILE A 15 -1.62 19.75 0.45
N GLN A 16 -1.95 20.75 1.29
CA GLN A 16 -3.24 21.43 1.27
C GLN A 16 -3.42 22.41 0.11
N LYS A 17 -2.33 22.91 -0.48
CA LYS A 17 -2.35 23.91 -1.57
C LYS A 17 -1.86 23.33 -2.89
N LYS A 18 -0.53 23.14 -3.04
CA LYS A 18 0.10 22.77 -4.31
C LYS A 18 -0.30 21.38 -4.77
N PHE A 19 -0.28 20.40 -3.88
CA PHE A 19 -0.61 18.98 -4.16
C PHE A 19 -2.05 18.62 -3.78
N ARG A 20 -2.92 19.62 -3.57
CA ARG A 20 -4.30 19.35 -3.19
C ARG A 20 -5.01 18.44 -4.19
N LYS A 21 -4.91 18.73 -5.48
CA LYS A 21 -5.61 17.98 -6.54
C LYS A 21 -5.00 16.59 -6.78
N SER A 22 -3.68 16.45 -6.66
CA SER A 22 -2.96 15.24 -7.01
C SER A 22 -2.70 14.30 -5.82
N ILE A 23 -2.71 14.82 -4.58
CA ILE A 23 -2.46 14.02 -3.38
C ILE A 23 -3.66 14.06 -2.41
N TRP A 24 -4.03 15.26 -1.92
CA TRP A 24 -5.05 15.36 -0.88
C TRP A 24 -6.43 14.87 -1.32
N VAL A 25 -6.92 15.33 -2.46
CA VAL A 25 -8.24 14.92 -2.98
C VAL A 25 -8.30 13.42 -3.27
N PRO A 26 -7.32 12.79 -3.97
CA PRO A 26 -7.29 11.34 -4.14
C PRO A 26 -7.19 10.55 -2.83
N PHE A 27 -6.45 11.07 -1.83
CA PHE A 27 -6.39 10.49 -0.50
C PHE A 27 -7.77 10.47 0.17
N ILE A 28 -8.45 11.62 0.22
CA ILE A 28 -9.79 11.72 0.80
C ILE A 28 -10.79 10.86 0.03
N ALA A 29 -10.69 10.81 -1.31
CA ALA A 29 -11.53 9.97 -2.15
C ALA A 29 -11.35 8.48 -1.81
N ALA A 30 -10.10 8.02 -1.59
CA ALA A 30 -9.84 6.64 -1.19
C ALA A 30 -10.41 6.33 0.20
N VAL A 31 -10.19 7.23 1.18
CA VAL A 31 -10.71 7.04 2.54
C VAL A 31 -12.23 6.93 2.55
N LYS A 32 -12.92 7.81 1.83
CA LYS A 32 -14.40 7.82 1.75
C LYS A 32 -14.94 6.65 0.93
N ARG A 33 -14.42 6.44 -0.29
CA ARG A 33 -14.93 5.42 -1.23
C ARG A 33 -14.86 4.00 -0.67
N TYR A 34 -13.79 3.71 0.07
CA TYR A 34 -13.56 2.37 0.61
C TYR A 34 -13.83 2.29 2.11
N GLU A 35 -14.36 3.35 2.71
CA GLU A 35 -14.70 3.41 4.15
C GLU A 35 -13.52 2.92 5.00
N LEU A 36 -12.34 3.51 4.77
CA LEU A 36 -11.10 3.04 5.38
C LEU A 36 -11.00 3.39 6.86
N ILE A 37 -11.63 4.50 7.26
CA ILE A 37 -11.59 5.03 8.62
C ILE A 37 -13.02 5.21 9.11
N GLN A 38 -13.29 4.68 10.29
CA GLN A 38 -14.58 4.75 10.98
C GLN A 38 -14.43 5.41 12.34
N GLU A 39 -15.56 5.74 12.95
CA GLU A 39 -15.59 6.30 14.29
C GLU A 39 -14.96 5.36 15.31
N ASN A 40 -14.15 5.92 16.21
CA ASN A 40 -13.42 5.22 17.27
C ASN A 40 -12.35 4.23 16.77
N ASP A 41 -11.96 4.29 15.49
CA ASP A 41 -10.80 3.52 15.02
C ASP A 41 -9.52 3.97 15.73
N LYS A 42 -8.70 3.02 16.10
CA LYS A 42 -7.31 3.25 16.52
C LYS A 42 -6.37 2.61 15.53
N ILE A 43 -5.66 3.46 14.77
CA ILE A 43 -4.93 3.06 13.57
C ILE A 43 -3.43 3.10 13.83
N ALA A 44 -2.76 1.97 13.67
CA ALA A 44 -1.31 1.91 13.65
C ALA A 44 -0.79 2.29 12.26
N VAL A 45 -0.17 3.46 12.16
CA VAL A 45 0.47 3.96 10.94
C VAL A 45 1.86 3.36 10.83
N CYS A 46 2.05 2.41 9.90
CA CYS A 46 3.29 1.67 9.75
C CYS A 46 4.30 2.47 8.92
N ILE A 47 5.36 2.93 9.56
CA ILE A 47 6.41 3.76 8.95
C ILE A 47 7.64 2.89 8.67
N SER A 48 8.02 2.81 7.39
CA SER A 48 9.23 2.11 6.93
C SER A 48 10.43 3.05 6.73
N GLY A 49 10.25 4.35 6.90
CA GLY A 49 11.25 5.38 6.63
C GLY A 49 11.34 5.83 5.17
N GLY A 50 10.64 5.17 4.25
CA GLY A 50 10.53 5.58 2.86
C GLY A 50 9.53 6.72 2.63
N LYS A 51 9.61 7.36 1.46
CA LYS A 51 8.77 8.49 1.04
C LYS A 51 7.27 8.24 1.22
N ASP A 52 6.83 7.02 0.87
CA ASP A 52 5.40 6.67 0.85
C ASP A 52 4.83 6.59 2.26
N SER A 53 5.52 5.91 3.17
CA SER A 53 5.08 5.77 4.55
C SER A 53 5.09 7.10 5.32
N MET A 54 6.07 7.97 5.04
CA MET A 54 6.14 9.29 5.65
C MET A 54 5.06 10.25 5.12
N LEU A 55 4.78 10.22 3.81
CA LEU A 55 3.65 10.96 3.25
C LEU A 55 2.34 10.47 3.83
N MET A 56 2.11 9.14 3.89
CA MET A 56 0.92 8.56 4.49
C MET A 56 0.71 9.04 5.93
N ALA A 57 1.78 9.04 6.74
CA ALA A 57 1.72 9.51 8.12
C ALA A 57 1.28 10.98 8.19
N LYS A 58 1.82 11.85 7.33
CA LYS A 58 1.40 13.26 7.26
C LYS A 58 -0.04 13.43 6.79
N LEU A 59 -0.49 12.67 5.80
CA LEU A 59 -1.86 12.72 5.30
C LEU A 59 -2.87 12.32 6.39
N LEU A 60 -2.59 11.24 7.13
CA LEU A 60 -3.44 10.78 8.23
C LEU A 60 -3.42 11.77 9.40
N GLN A 61 -2.26 12.37 9.72
CA GLN A 61 -2.15 13.42 10.74
C GLN A 61 -2.96 14.66 10.37
N GLU A 62 -2.89 15.09 9.10
CA GLU A 62 -3.70 16.20 8.61
C GLU A 62 -5.19 15.85 8.59
N LEU A 63 -5.56 14.65 8.20
CA LEU A 63 -6.96 14.22 8.23
C LEU A 63 -7.50 14.26 9.67
N GLN A 64 -6.75 13.77 10.65
CA GLN A 64 -7.17 13.74 12.05
C GLN A 64 -7.48 15.15 12.60
N LYS A 65 -6.73 16.18 12.17
CA LYS A 65 -6.96 17.56 12.59
C LYS A 65 -8.31 18.15 12.13
N TYR A 66 -8.83 17.66 10.99
CA TYR A 66 -10.01 18.23 10.33
C TYR A 66 -11.17 17.26 10.20
N SER A 67 -11.02 16.03 10.74
CA SER A 67 -12.05 14.99 10.67
C SER A 67 -13.16 15.27 11.67
N GLU A 68 -14.40 15.18 11.21
CA GLU A 68 -15.59 15.17 12.06
C GLU A 68 -15.75 13.82 12.78
N VAL A 69 -15.17 12.77 12.21
CA VAL A 69 -15.19 11.43 12.78
C VAL A 69 -13.96 11.26 13.68
N PRO A 70 -14.13 11.03 15.00
CA PRO A 70 -13.02 10.84 15.92
C PRO A 70 -12.32 9.49 15.68
N PHE A 71 -11.00 9.52 15.57
CA PHE A 71 -10.13 8.33 15.51
C PHE A 71 -8.75 8.64 16.09
N GLU A 72 -8.03 7.60 16.51
CA GLU A 72 -6.69 7.71 17.08
C GLU A 72 -5.62 7.21 16.10
N LEU A 73 -4.44 7.81 16.16
CA LEU A 73 -3.26 7.42 15.38
C LEU A 73 -2.11 7.03 16.31
N VAL A 74 -1.48 5.90 16.01
CA VAL A 74 -0.22 5.45 16.62
C VAL A 74 0.80 5.25 15.50
N TYR A 75 1.93 5.95 15.56
CA TYR A 75 2.95 5.90 14.50
C TYR A 75 4.03 4.88 14.86
N LEU A 76 4.05 3.75 14.16
CA LEU A 76 4.94 2.64 14.44
C LEU A 76 6.08 2.53 13.42
N VAL A 77 7.29 2.53 13.93
CA VAL A 77 8.48 2.15 13.19
C VAL A 77 8.95 0.80 13.73
N MET A 78 8.93 -0.20 12.88
CA MET A 78 9.55 -1.48 13.20
C MET A 78 10.99 -1.45 12.73
N ASP A 79 11.92 -1.58 13.67
CA ASP A 79 13.35 -1.74 13.37
C ASP A 79 13.69 -3.23 13.25
N PRO A 80 13.93 -3.73 12.02
CA PRO A 80 14.27 -5.13 11.79
C PRO A 80 15.78 -5.40 11.93
N GLY A 81 16.56 -4.46 12.47
CA GLY A 81 18.00 -4.43 12.56
C GLY A 81 18.63 -3.42 11.57
N TYR A 82 18.09 -2.21 11.52
CA TYR A 82 18.68 -1.13 10.71
C TYR A 82 20.12 -0.82 11.09
N ASN A 83 20.90 -0.35 10.13
CA ASN A 83 22.15 0.33 10.45
C ASN A 83 21.85 1.70 11.11
N GLU A 84 22.85 2.23 11.82
CA GLU A 84 22.70 3.48 12.56
C GLU A 84 22.34 4.68 11.66
N LEU A 85 22.85 4.72 10.43
CA LEU A 85 22.57 5.80 9.47
C LEU A 85 21.10 5.79 9.05
N ASN A 86 20.54 4.63 8.72
CA ASN A 86 19.14 4.49 8.36
C ASN A 86 18.23 4.84 9.54
N ARG A 87 18.55 4.38 10.73
CA ARG A 87 17.78 4.70 11.94
C ARG A 87 17.77 6.19 12.22
N LYS A 88 18.95 6.85 12.24
CA LYS A 88 19.04 8.31 12.39
C LYS A 88 18.28 9.07 11.32
N LYS A 89 18.31 8.59 10.06
CA LYS A 89 17.56 9.23 8.97
C LYS A 89 16.05 9.12 9.17
N ILE A 90 15.54 7.99 9.67
CA ILE A 90 14.11 7.84 10.01
C ILE A 90 13.72 8.80 11.14
N GLU A 91 14.50 8.83 12.21
CA GLU A 91 14.24 9.68 13.38
C GLU A 91 14.29 11.18 13.01
N SER A 92 15.31 11.59 12.24
CA SER A 92 15.45 12.99 11.79
C SER A 92 14.31 13.41 10.87
N ASN A 93 13.85 12.55 9.95
CA ASN A 93 12.70 12.82 9.11
C ASN A 93 11.39 12.89 9.91
N ALA A 94 11.21 12.01 10.88
CA ALA A 94 10.05 12.04 11.76
C ALA A 94 10.01 13.34 12.59
N ALA A 95 11.15 13.76 13.15
CA ALA A 95 11.29 15.02 13.86
C ALA A 95 11.01 16.23 12.95
N LEU A 96 11.60 16.27 11.75
CA LEU A 96 11.39 17.31 10.75
C LEU A 96 9.92 17.45 10.35
N LEU A 97 9.20 16.32 10.23
CA LEU A 97 7.79 16.27 9.84
C LEU A 97 6.83 16.36 11.03
N HIS A 98 7.33 16.47 12.27
CA HIS A 98 6.54 16.42 13.50
C HIS A 98 5.62 15.20 13.59
N ILE A 99 6.18 14.02 13.27
CA ILE A 99 5.49 12.73 13.41
C ILE A 99 5.97 12.07 14.70
N PRO A 100 5.11 11.84 15.71
CA PRO A 100 5.50 11.25 16.99
C PRO A 100 5.64 9.72 16.84
N ILE A 101 6.80 9.25 16.38
CA ILE A 101 7.06 7.83 16.13
C ILE A 101 7.35 7.06 17.42
N THR A 102 6.88 5.81 17.45
CA THR A 102 7.26 4.77 18.43
C THR A 102 8.06 3.71 17.69
N ILE A 103 9.33 3.55 18.06
CA ILE A 103 10.22 2.53 17.47
C ILE A 103 10.18 1.28 18.34
N PHE A 104 10.08 0.11 17.71
CA PHE A 104 10.27 -1.18 18.37
C PHE A 104 11.21 -2.06 17.54
N GLU A 105 12.06 -2.79 18.22
CA GLU A 105 13.11 -3.61 17.63
C GLU A 105 12.66 -5.05 17.43
N THR A 106 13.21 -5.70 16.41
CA THR A 106 12.98 -7.11 16.08
C THR A 106 14.24 -7.71 15.45
N ASP A 107 14.44 -9.02 15.62
CA ASP A 107 15.59 -9.75 15.07
C ASP A 107 15.36 -10.31 13.66
N ILE A 108 14.46 -9.70 12.89
CA ILE A 108 14.02 -10.24 11.59
C ILE A 108 15.18 -10.39 10.62
N PHE A 109 16.11 -9.43 10.57
CA PHE A 109 17.22 -9.50 9.64
C PHE A 109 18.21 -10.61 10.01
N SER A 110 18.43 -10.89 11.29
CA SER A 110 19.29 -12.01 11.72
C SER A 110 18.66 -13.36 11.34
N VAL A 111 17.34 -13.51 11.53
CA VAL A 111 16.61 -14.74 11.19
C VAL A 111 16.54 -14.95 9.68
N ALA A 112 16.25 -13.88 8.90
CA ALA A 112 16.14 -13.97 7.45
C ALA A 112 17.49 -14.27 6.78
N ASN A 113 18.60 -13.74 7.33
CA ASN A 113 19.96 -14.00 6.83
C ASN A 113 20.38 -15.45 6.94
N ASN A 114 19.86 -16.18 7.95
CA ASN A 114 20.19 -17.58 8.18
C ASN A 114 19.31 -18.56 7.37
N THR A 115 18.47 -18.06 6.48
CA THR A 115 17.53 -18.85 5.70
C THR A 115 17.97 -18.93 4.23
N GLU A 116 18.25 -20.13 3.74
CA GLU A 116 18.70 -20.37 2.35
C GLU A 116 17.59 -20.20 1.30
N LYS A 117 16.31 -20.43 1.66
CA LYS A 117 15.18 -20.39 0.73
C LYS A 117 14.30 -19.16 0.93
N ASN A 118 14.22 -18.31 -0.10
CA ASN A 118 13.30 -17.15 -0.18
C ASN A 118 13.37 -16.18 1.04
N PRO A 119 14.55 -15.63 1.40
CA PRO A 119 14.70 -14.79 2.58
C PRO A 119 13.80 -13.54 2.54
N CYS A 120 13.58 -12.94 1.36
CA CYS A 120 12.70 -11.79 1.19
C CYS A 120 11.23 -12.11 1.51
N TYR A 121 10.74 -13.30 1.13
CA TYR A 121 9.38 -13.70 1.45
C TYR A 121 9.19 -13.92 2.96
N LEU A 122 10.15 -14.61 3.59
CA LEU A 122 10.14 -14.84 5.03
C LEU A 122 10.20 -13.52 5.80
N CYS A 123 11.11 -12.62 5.42
CA CYS A 123 11.23 -11.29 6.00
C CYS A 123 9.90 -10.52 5.90
N ALA A 124 9.28 -10.49 4.73
CA ALA A 124 7.99 -9.81 4.54
C ALA A 124 6.86 -10.41 5.38
N LYS A 125 6.82 -11.73 5.53
CA LYS A 125 5.84 -12.45 6.38
C LYS A 125 6.05 -12.14 7.85
N MET A 126 7.29 -12.21 8.35
CA MET A 126 7.63 -11.89 9.73
C MET A 126 7.35 -10.43 10.07
N ARG A 127 7.78 -9.50 9.21
CA ARG A 127 7.49 -8.06 9.38
C ARG A 127 6.01 -7.79 9.56
N ARG A 128 5.17 -8.41 8.76
CA ARG A 128 3.72 -8.26 8.85
C ARG A 128 3.19 -8.80 10.19
N GLY A 129 3.62 -9.98 10.62
CA GLY A 129 3.25 -10.58 11.90
C GLY A 129 3.61 -9.69 13.09
N HIS A 130 4.86 -9.19 13.15
CA HIS A 130 5.31 -8.30 14.22
C HIS A 130 4.55 -6.96 14.25
N LEU A 131 4.28 -6.37 13.08
CA LEU A 131 3.49 -5.13 12.99
C LEU A 131 2.07 -5.32 13.53
N TYR A 132 1.37 -6.40 13.15
CA TYR A 132 0.04 -6.70 13.67
C TYR A 132 0.05 -6.96 15.18
N SER A 133 1.00 -7.78 15.66
CA SER A 133 1.14 -8.09 17.09
C SER A 133 1.37 -6.83 17.90
N LYS A 134 2.30 -5.96 17.47
CA LYS A 134 2.59 -4.69 18.17
C LYS A 134 1.40 -3.74 18.12
N ALA A 135 0.74 -3.58 16.98
CA ALA A 135 -0.43 -2.74 16.85
C ALA A 135 -1.57 -3.21 17.77
N LYS A 136 -1.84 -4.51 17.79
CA LYS A 136 -2.86 -5.10 18.68
C LYS A 136 -2.53 -4.90 20.17
N SER A 137 -1.26 -5.03 20.57
CA SER A 137 -0.83 -4.78 21.96
C SER A 137 -1.00 -3.32 22.40
N LEU A 138 -1.08 -2.39 21.46
CA LEU A 138 -1.36 -0.97 21.70
C LEU A 138 -2.85 -0.62 21.57
N GLY A 139 -3.72 -1.63 21.43
CA GLY A 139 -5.16 -1.46 21.31
C GLY A 139 -5.62 -0.96 19.95
N CYS A 140 -4.76 -1.04 18.90
CA CYS A 140 -5.17 -0.69 17.56
C CYS A 140 -6.05 -1.79 16.95
N ASN A 141 -7.08 -1.37 16.22
CA ASN A 141 -7.93 -2.27 15.41
C ASN A 141 -7.57 -2.22 13.91
N LYS A 142 -6.74 -1.26 13.49
CA LYS A 142 -6.29 -1.14 12.10
C LYS A 142 -4.78 -0.93 11.99
N ILE A 143 -4.20 -1.41 10.88
CA ILE A 143 -2.86 -1.02 10.44
C ILE A 143 -2.96 -0.32 9.08
N ALA A 144 -2.28 0.82 8.93
CA ALA A 144 -2.19 1.55 7.68
C ALA A 144 -0.84 1.32 7.00
N LEU A 145 -0.86 0.93 5.73
CA LEU A 145 0.34 0.70 4.90
C LEU A 145 0.39 1.67 3.75
N GLY A 146 1.60 2.18 3.45
CA GLY A 146 1.87 3.20 2.44
C GLY A 146 1.83 2.72 0.98
N HIS A 147 0.99 1.73 0.65
CA HIS A 147 0.79 1.31 -0.74
C HIS A 147 -0.07 2.34 -1.48
N HIS A 148 0.28 2.61 -2.73
CA HIS A 148 -0.32 3.63 -3.57
C HIS A 148 -0.85 3.06 -4.89
N PHE A 149 -1.50 3.89 -5.71
CA PHE A 149 -2.11 3.52 -6.99
C PHE A 149 -1.18 2.69 -7.89
N SER A 150 0.06 3.13 -8.04
CA SER A 150 1.01 2.43 -8.93
C SER A 150 1.36 1.03 -8.40
N ASP A 151 1.44 0.82 -7.07
CA ASP A 151 1.62 -0.51 -6.48
C ASP A 151 0.46 -1.45 -6.80
N VAL A 152 -0.77 -0.93 -6.81
CA VAL A 152 -1.97 -1.71 -7.16
C VAL A 152 -1.91 -2.16 -8.61
N VAL A 153 -1.61 -1.23 -9.52
CA VAL A 153 -1.47 -1.52 -10.96
C VAL A 153 -0.34 -2.52 -11.21
N GLU A 154 0.84 -2.29 -10.65
CA GLU A 154 1.99 -3.20 -10.76
C GLU A 154 1.64 -4.60 -10.24
N THR A 155 0.98 -4.71 -9.08
CA THR A 155 0.60 -6.00 -8.49
C THR A 155 -0.41 -6.73 -9.36
N THR A 156 -1.38 -6.02 -9.94
CA THR A 156 -2.37 -6.62 -10.84
C THR A 156 -1.69 -7.22 -12.08
N VAL A 157 -0.82 -6.46 -12.74
CA VAL A 157 -0.08 -6.93 -13.93
C VAL A 157 0.85 -8.10 -13.58
N MET A 158 1.56 -8.01 -12.45
CA MET A 158 2.41 -9.11 -11.97
C MET A 158 1.63 -10.39 -11.71
N SER A 159 0.43 -10.28 -11.12
CA SER A 159 -0.42 -11.44 -10.86
C SER A 159 -0.86 -12.13 -12.15
N MET A 160 -1.17 -11.34 -13.20
CA MET A 160 -1.52 -11.88 -14.52
C MET A 160 -0.32 -12.53 -15.21
N PHE A 161 0.82 -11.87 -15.26
CA PHE A 161 1.96 -12.29 -16.09
C PHE A 161 2.79 -13.39 -15.45
N TYR A 162 2.93 -13.37 -14.14
CA TYR A 162 3.80 -14.30 -13.42
C TYR A 162 3.07 -15.20 -12.42
N GLY A 163 1.85 -14.84 -12.02
CA GLY A 163 1.05 -15.60 -11.07
C GLY A 163 -0.07 -16.43 -11.71
N ALA A 164 -0.30 -16.29 -13.03
CA ALA A 164 -1.42 -16.92 -13.75
C ALA A 164 -2.78 -16.69 -13.05
N GLN A 165 -2.97 -15.49 -12.46
CA GLN A 165 -4.17 -15.13 -11.72
C GLN A 165 -4.55 -13.68 -11.99
N LEU A 166 -5.84 -13.42 -12.16
CA LEU A 166 -6.38 -12.06 -12.16
C LEU A 166 -6.66 -11.67 -10.69
N GLN A 167 -5.65 -11.15 -10.04
CA GLN A 167 -5.72 -10.77 -8.63
C GLN A 167 -5.14 -9.36 -8.42
N ALA A 168 -5.82 -8.58 -7.61
CA ALA A 168 -5.40 -7.23 -7.26
C ALA A 168 -5.08 -7.11 -5.76
N MET A 169 -4.47 -5.98 -5.40
CA MET A 169 -4.27 -5.58 -4.02
C MET A 169 -5.53 -4.82 -3.55
N PRO A 170 -6.33 -5.31 -2.59
CA PRO A 170 -7.52 -4.61 -2.14
C PRO A 170 -7.19 -3.38 -1.29
N PRO A 171 -8.05 -2.33 -1.26
CA PRO A 171 -7.83 -1.12 -0.46
C PRO A 171 -7.90 -1.35 1.05
N LYS A 172 -8.67 -2.35 1.48
CA LYS A 172 -8.71 -2.85 2.87
C LYS A 172 -8.92 -4.36 2.90
N LEU A 173 -8.51 -4.99 3.97
CA LEU A 173 -8.75 -6.41 4.20
C LEU A 173 -8.70 -6.77 5.69
N HIS A 174 -9.55 -7.72 6.10
CA HIS A 174 -9.47 -8.30 7.43
C HIS A 174 -8.24 -9.19 7.58
N SER A 175 -7.62 -9.14 8.74
CA SER A 175 -6.50 -10.04 9.04
C SER A 175 -7.03 -11.45 9.31
N GLN A 176 -6.44 -12.45 8.63
CA GLN A 176 -6.79 -13.86 8.86
C GLN A 176 -6.19 -14.41 10.17
N ASN A 177 -5.09 -13.83 10.63
CA ASN A 177 -4.33 -14.34 11.80
C ASN A 177 -4.50 -13.48 13.05
N PHE A 178 -5.08 -12.29 12.93
CA PHE A 178 -5.28 -11.35 14.04
C PHE A 178 -6.75 -10.91 14.02
N GLU A 179 -7.56 -11.63 14.78
CA GLU A 179 -8.98 -11.35 14.89
C GLU A 179 -9.26 -9.90 15.32
N GLY A 180 -10.23 -9.27 14.69
CA GLY A 180 -10.62 -7.88 14.93
C GLY A 180 -9.66 -6.84 14.32
N MET A 181 -8.62 -7.26 13.59
CA MET A 181 -7.66 -6.36 12.94
C MET A 181 -7.94 -6.23 11.45
N GLU A 182 -7.87 -5.00 10.93
CA GLU A 182 -7.91 -4.69 9.50
C GLU A 182 -6.60 -4.06 9.01
N LEU A 183 -6.29 -4.30 7.75
CA LEU A 183 -5.26 -3.57 7.00
C LEU A 183 -5.94 -2.58 6.07
N ILE A 184 -5.47 -1.33 6.07
CA ILE A 184 -5.95 -0.28 5.18
C ILE A 184 -4.80 0.32 4.35
N ARG A 185 -5.13 0.84 3.16
CA ARG A 185 -4.22 1.50 2.22
C ARG A 185 -4.74 2.89 1.86
N PRO A 186 -4.50 3.90 2.71
CA PRO A 186 -5.10 5.22 2.53
C PRO A 186 -4.65 5.93 1.25
N MET A 187 -3.47 5.60 0.71
CA MET A 187 -2.94 6.20 -0.52
C MET A 187 -3.33 5.45 -1.80
N TYR A 188 -4.34 4.58 -1.75
CA TYR A 188 -4.75 3.68 -2.84
C TYR A 188 -5.00 4.38 -4.18
N CYS A 189 -5.40 5.65 -4.18
CA CYS A 189 -5.69 6.45 -5.37
C CYS A 189 -4.61 7.49 -5.71
N ILE A 190 -3.47 7.51 -5.01
CA ILE A 190 -2.37 8.46 -5.26
C ILE A 190 -1.34 7.84 -6.19
N HIS A 191 -0.93 8.56 -7.24
CA HIS A 191 0.11 8.11 -8.15
C HIS A 191 1.53 8.31 -7.57
N GLU A 192 2.45 7.39 -7.86
CA GLU A 192 3.84 7.49 -7.40
C GLU A 192 4.52 8.77 -7.90
N ASP A 193 4.23 9.19 -9.14
CA ASP A 193 4.79 10.41 -9.73
C ASP A 193 4.45 11.68 -8.91
N ASP A 194 3.26 11.72 -8.32
CA ASP A 194 2.83 12.82 -7.43
C ASP A 194 3.56 12.79 -6.09
N ILE A 195 3.80 11.60 -5.54
CA ILE A 195 4.59 11.41 -4.32
C ILE A 195 6.04 11.87 -4.55
N LEU A 196 6.62 11.49 -5.68
CA LEU A 196 7.98 11.92 -6.06
C LEU A 196 8.05 13.44 -6.28
N SER A 197 7.01 14.03 -6.86
CA SER A 197 6.92 15.47 -7.07
C SER A 197 6.79 16.23 -5.76
N TRP A 198 6.00 15.71 -4.81
CA TRP A 198 5.88 16.25 -3.46
C TRP A 198 7.20 16.17 -2.69
N LYS A 199 7.89 15.02 -2.77
CA LYS A 199 9.22 14.83 -2.17
C LYS A 199 10.21 15.89 -2.65
N ARG A 200 10.32 16.06 -3.98
CA ARG A 200 11.24 17.04 -4.60
C ARG A 200 10.89 18.49 -4.25
N TYR A 201 9.61 18.83 -4.26
CA TYR A 201 9.16 20.19 -3.95
C TYR A 201 9.49 20.62 -2.52
N ASN A 202 9.46 19.69 -1.58
CA ASN A 202 9.74 19.96 -0.17
C ASN A 202 11.21 19.69 0.21
N ASP A 203 12.06 19.34 -0.75
CA ASP A 203 13.47 19.01 -0.54
C ASP A 203 13.67 17.93 0.54
N LEU A 204 12.86 16.87 0.46
CA LEU A 204 12.88 15.79 1.43
C LEU A 204 13.72 14.61 0.93
N GLU A 205 14.52 14.07 1.81
CA GLU A 205 15.30 12.87 1.56
C GLU A 205 14.86 11.74 2.48
N PHE A 206 14.57 10.59 1.91
CA PHE A 206 14.14 9.39 2.63
C PHE A 206 15.07 8.23 2.34
N ILE A 207 15.07 7.24 3.22
CA ILE A 207 15.77 5.99 2.94
C ILE A 207 15.17 5.31 1.71
N GLN A 208 16.02 4.80 0.82
CA GLN A 208 15.57 4.11 -0.39
C GLN A 208 15.32 2.63 -0.10
N CYS A 209 16.23 1.99 0.57
CA CYS A 209 16.11 0.60 1.02
C CYS A 209 16.73 0.45 2.41
N ALA A 210 15.97 -0.19 3.30
CA ALA A 210 16.35 -0.37 4.69
C ALA A 210 16.95 -1.74 4.97
N CYS A 211 17.10 -2.59 3.95
CA CYS A 211 17.59 -3.94 4.08
C CYS A 211 19.12 -3.99 4.04
N ARG A 212 19.77 -4.67 4.99
CA ARG A 212 21.22 -4.94 4.93
C ARG A 212 21.63 -5.72 3.69
N PHE A 213 20.70 -6.46 3.08
CA PHE A 213 20.93 -7.15 1.81
C PHE A 213 21.17 -6.20 0.64
N THR A 214 20.87 -4.90 0.74
CA THR A 214 21.15 -3.93 -0.32
C THR A 214 22.55 -3.35 -0.26
N GLU A 215 23.23 -3.41 0.87
CA GLU A 215 24.67 -3.05 0.94
C GLU A 215 25.57 -4.15 0.34
N ASN A 216 25.09 -5.40 0.30
CA ASN A 216 25.78 -6.57 -0.28
C ASN A 216 24.87 -7.33 -1.27
N CYS A 217 23.80 -6.73 -1.75
CA CYS A 217 22.91 -7.41 -2.68
C CYS A 217 23.54 -7.39 -4.07
N ALA A 218 24.09 -8.51 -4.48
CA ALA A 218 24.47 -8.78 -5.87
C ALA A 218 23.31 -8.57 -6.86
N THR A 219 22.10 -8.29 -6.37
CA THR A 219 20.92 -7.90 -7.15
C THR A 219 20.77 -6.38 -7.35
N CYS A 220 21.64 -5.55 -6.73
CA CYS A 220 21.64 -4.10 -6.91
C CYS A 220 22.77 -3.60 -7.80
N ASP A 221 23.85 -4.40 -7.94
CA ASP A 221 24.98 -4.12 -8.84
C ASP A 221 25.44 -5.42 -9.52
N HIS A 222 25.51 -5.38 -10.84
CA HIS A 222 26.05 -6.38 -11.76
C HIS A 222 25.26 -7.67 -11.97
N ASP A 223 24.73 -7.75 -13.20
CA ASP A 223 24.31 -9.00 -13.86
C ASP A 223 23.36 -9.82 -13.04
N VAL A 224 22.08 -9.49 -13.07
CA VAL A 224 21.09 -10.54 -12.97
C VAL A 224 19.68 -10.03 -12.81
N SER A 225 18.81 -10.62 -13.49
CA SER A 225 17.35 -10.64 -13.40
C SER A 225 16.77 -9.44 -12.62
N VAL A 226 16.51 -8.39 -13.34
CA VAL A 226 15.60 -7.31 -12.94
C VAL A 226 14.43 -7.94 -12.19
N SER A 227 14.18 -7.55 -10.96
CA SER A 227 13.08 -8.16 -10.19
C SER A 227 11.80 -8.07 -11.02
N LYS A 228 10.90 -9.08 -10.92
CA LYS A 228 9.65 -9.10 -11.69
C LYS A 228 8.83 -7.82 -11.52
N ARG A 229 8.94 -7.20 -10.37
CA ARG A 229 8.35 -5.89 -10.11
C ARG A 229 8.98 -4.77 -10.92
N GLN A 230 10.31 -4.74 -11.00
CA GLN A 230 11.03 -3.74 -11.78
C GLN A 230 10.76 -3.90 -13.28
N GLU A 231 10.72 -5.14 -13.76
CA GLU A 231 10.35 -5.47 -15.14
C GLU A 231 8.94 -4.97 -15.47
N THR A 232 7.96 -5.25 -14.61
CA THR A 232 6.59 -4.77 -14.73
C THR A 232 6.52 -3.24 -14.74
N LYS A 233 7.27 -2.59 -13.85
CA LYS A 233 7.32 -1.12 -13.78
C LYS A 233 7.89 -0.51 -15.06
N LEU A 234 8.93 -1.08 -15.65
CA LEU A 234 9.49 -0.64 -16.92
C LEU A 234 8.51 -0.85 -18.08
N LEU A 235 7.82 -1.98 -18.12
CA LEU A 235 6.77 -2.24 -19.11
C LEU A 235 5.64 -1.21 -19.02
N LEU A 236 5.11 -0.96 -17.83
CA LEU A 236 4.05 0.03 -17.60
C LEU A 236 4.48 1.43 -18.02
N ARG A 237 5.71 1.83 -17.71
CA ARG A 237 6.27 3.12 -18.17
C ARG A 237 6.37 3.21 -19.69
N ARG A 238 6.71 2.11 -20.37
CA ARG A 238 6.72 2.06 -21.84
C ARG A 238 5.30 2.21 -22.38
N LEU A 239 4.35 1.43 -21.90
CA LEU A 239 2.95 1.49 -22.34
C LEU A 239 2.31 2.86 -22.07
N LYS A 240 2.67 3.51 -20.97
CA LYS A 240 2.17 4.84 -20.61
C LYS A 240 2.61 5.93 -21.58
N ARG A 241 3.75 5.76 -22.27
CA ARG A 241 4.20 6.71 -23.32
C ARG A 241 3.27 6.69 -24.53
N ASP A 242 2.79 5.49 -24.89
CA ASP A 242 1.91 5.30 -26.04
C ASP A 242 0.44 5.56 -25.67
N ASN A 243 0.04 5.20 -24.45
CA ASN A 243 -1.30 5.42 -23.91
C ASN A 243 -1.23 5.98 -22.48
N PRO A 244 -1.34 7.29 -22.27
CA PRO A 244 -1.29 7.92 -20.94
C PRO A 244 -2.33 7.39 -19.94
N ASN A 245 -3.43 6.81 -20.43
CA ASN A 245 -4.51 6.27 -19.60
C ASN A 245 -4.34 4.79 -19.23
N ILE A 246 -3.28 4.11 -19.65
CA ILE A 246 -3.14 2.66 -19.49
C ILE A 246 -3.21 2.21 -18.03
N GLU A 247 -2.52 2.90 -17.13
CA GLU A 247 -2.55 2.59 -15.70
C GLU A 247 -3.96 2.73 -15.12
N LYS A 248 -4.68 3.78 -15.53
CA LYS A 248 -6.08 4.01 -15.13
C LYS A 248 -7.01 2.93 -15.68
N SER A 249 -6.79 2.48 -16.90
CA SER A 249 -7.56 1.39 -17.51
C SER A 249 -7.36 0.08 -16.75
N ILE A 250 -6.10 -0.26 -16.40
CA ILE A 250 -5.79 -1.44 -15.58
C ILE A 250 -6.43 -1.31 -14.20
N PHE A 251 -6.33 -0.14 -13.56
CA PHE A 251 -6.95 0.10 -12.26
C PHE A 251 -8.48 -0.03 -12.30
N ASN A 252 -9.11 0.49 -13.33
CA ASN A 252 -10.57 0.40 -13.46
C ASN A 252 -11.02 -1.03 -13.78
N SER A 253 -10.25 -1.81 -14.52
CA SER A 253 -10.61 -3.20 -14.85
C SER A 253 -10.81 -4.08 -13.62
N ILE A 254 -10.04 -3.86 -12.56
CA ILE A 254 -10.21 -4.59 -11.29
C ILE A 254 -11.43 -4.17 -10.48
N HIS A 255 -12.06 -3.04 -10.83
CA HIS A 255 -13.30 -2.56 -10.23
C HIS A 255 -14.54 -2.89 -11.09
N SER A 256 -14.34 -3.45 -12.27
CA SER A 256 -15.39 -3.71 -13.26
C SER A 256 -15.23 -5.11 -13.85
N VAL A 257 -14.99 -6.09 -12.97
CA VAL A 257 -14.89 -7.50 -13.38
C VAL A 257 -16.28 -8.01 -13.72
N CYS A 258 -16.45 -8.53 -14.95
CA CYS A 258 -17.68 -9.18 -15.40
C CYS A 258 -17.54 -10.70 -15.23
N LEU A 259 -18.16 -11.26 -14.22
CA LEU A 259 -18.08 -12.68 -13.93
C LEU A 259 -18.76 -13.54 -15.00
N ASP A 260 -19.76 -13.00 -15.71
CA ASP A 260 -20.51 -13.68 -16.75
C ASP A 260 -19.66 -14.09 -17.96
N THR A 261 -18.55 -13.40 -18.17
CA THR A 261 -17.63 -13.67 -19.29
C THR A 261 -16.35 -14.36 -18.86
N MET A 262 -16.22 -14.70 -17.57
CA MET A 262 -15.07 -15.43 -17.06
C MET A 262 -15.22 -16.93 -17.29
N VAL A 263 -14.14 -17.58 -17.74
CA VAL A 263 -14.07 -19.04 -17.91
C VAL A 263 -13.92 -19.80 -16.59
N GLY A 264 -13.80 -19.09 -15.48
CA GLY A 264 -13.76 -19.64 -14.14
C GLY A 264 -13.26 -18.59 -13.14
N TYR A 265 -13.63 -18.74 -11.88
CA TYR A 265 -13.14 -17.87 -10.81
C TYR A 265 -13.09 -18.60 -9.46
N LYS A 266 -12.34 -18.06 -8.53
CA LYS A 266 -12.27 -18.54 -7.15
C LYS A 266 -12.91 -17.54 -6.21
N SER A 267 -13.85 -18.00 -5.39
CA SER A 267 -14.47 -17.18 -4.35
C SER A 267 -14.56 -17.96 -3.05
N ARG A 268 -14.10 -17.37 -1.93
CA ARG A 268 -14.15 -17.97 -0.57
C ARG A 268 -13.60 -19.40 -0.51
N GLY A 269 -12.52 -19.66 -1.25
CA GLY A 269 -11.88 -21.00 -1.31
C GLY A 269 -12.55 -22.01 -2.27
N VAL A 270 -13.68 -21.67 -2.87
CA VAL A 270 -14.37 -22.49 -3.86
C VAL A 270 -13.95 -22.08 -5.26
N THR A 271 -13.69 -23.07 -6.11
CA THR A 271 -13.41 -22.87 -7.55
C THR A 271 -14.71 -23.08 -8.33
N HIS A 272 -15.09 -22.09 -9.11
CA HIS A 272 -16.23 -22.13 -10.03
C HIS A 272 -15.69 -22.35 -11.45
N THR A 273 -16.14 -23.39 -12.10
CA THR A 273 -15.72 -23.76 -13.47
C THR A 273 -16.69 -23.18 -14.51
N PHE A 274 -16.22 -23.03 -15.75
CA PHE A 274 -17.07 -22.57 -16.86
C PHE A 274 -18.36 -23.39 -17.01
N THR A 275 -18.26 -24.72 -16.93
CA THR A 275 -19.40 -25.62 -17.11
C THR A 275 -20.47 -25.42 -16.03
N GLU A 276 -20.07 -25.25 -14.76
CA GLU A 276 -20.98 -24.96 -13.66
C GLU A 276 -21.71 -23.63 -13.88
N ILE A 277 -20.94 -22.55 -14.16
CA ILE A 277 -21.47 -21.20 -14.41
C ILE A 277 -22.46 -21.23 -15.59
N TYR A 278 -22.11 -21.89 -16.69
CA TYR A 278 -22.93 -21.99 -17.89
C TYR A 278 -24.24 -22.73 -17.64
N ASN A 279 -24.20 -23.86 -16.94
CA ASN A 279 -25.37 -24.67 -16.65
C ASN A 279 -26.35 -23.95 -15.71
N THR A 280 -25.84 -23.33 -14.62
CA THR A 280 -26.66 -22.56 -13.69
C THR A 280 -27.41 -21.43 -14.42
N ARG A 281 -26.70 -20.70 -15.27
CA ARG A 281 -27.31 -19.60 -16.06
C ARG A 281 -28.38 -20.10 -17.05
N THR A 282 -28.13 -21.28 -17.61
CA THR A 282 -29.13 -21.90 -18.53
C THR A 282 -30.42 -22.30 -17.78
N GLU A 283 -30.28 -22.74 -16.53
CA GLU A 283 -31.43 -23.06 -15.67
C GLU A 283 -32.22 -21.79 -15.27
N GLU A 284 -31.51 -20.74 -14.84
CA GLU A 284 -32.12 -19.45 -14.50
C GLU A 284 -32.90 -18.84 -15.67
N LEU A 285 -32.35 -18.90 -16.89
CA LEU A 285 -33.01 -18.41 -18.09
C LEU A 285 -34.30 -19.22 -18.43
N LYS A 286 -34.32 -20.54 -18.17
CA LYS A 286 -35.49 -21.38 -18.36
C LYS A 286 -36.57 -21.13 -17.32
N GLU A 287 -36.19 -20.76 -16.08
CA GLU A 287 -37.14 -20.38 -15.04
C GLU A 287 -37.78 -19.04 -15.33
N GLN A 288 -37.02 -18.03 -15.73
CA GLN A 288 -37.56 -16.71 -16.12
C GLN A 288 -38.50 -16.79 -17.30
N SER A 289 -38.23 -17.63 -18.32
CA SER A 289 -39.13 -17.78 -19.46
C SER A 289 -40.43 -18.50 -19.12
N LYS A 290 -40.52 -19.20 -17.99
CA LYS A 290 -41.76 -19.84 -17.50
C LYS A 290 -42.61 -18.90 -16.62
N GLU A 291 -42.02 -17.88 -16.04
CA GLU A 291 -42.71 -16.85 -15.25
C GLU A 291 -43.32 -15.77 -16.14
N ASP A 292 -42.82 -15.61 -17.38
CA ASP A 292 -43.29 -14.65 -18.36
C ASP A 292 -44.41 -15.25 -19.28
N GLU A 293 -44.73 -16.56 -19.18
CA GLU A 293 -45.88 -17.22 -19.82
C GLU A 293 -47.11 -17.35 -18.87
#